data_e3b8c4aadd5bd740527416ecfb40f221
#
_entry.id   e3b8c4aadd5bd740527416ecfb40f221
#
_cell.length_a   1.000
_cell.length_b   1.000
_cell.length_c   1.000
_cell.angle_alpha   90.00
_cell.angle_beta   90.00
_cell.angle_gamma   90.00
#
_symmetry.space_group_name_H-M   'P 1'
#
loop_
_entity.id
_entity.type
_entity.pdbx_description
1 polymer ?
#
loop_
_entity_poly.entity_id
_entity_poly.type
_entity_poly.pdbx_seq_one_letter_code
_entity_poly.pdbx_strand_id
1 'polypeptide(L)'
;RKGIEIEILGIESKLNTELVTEKSKIKYKLKGTVDRIQSENGIIKIIDYKTGSFQPYKLSFKEYEELVSKKKKEAFQLLCYCLMYDKNNEKQISLNAGIISFKNMNLGLMSLKKSNSVSFTNDELSTFKETLDKIIEEIFDTNLSFSENESLK
;
A
#
# COMPACT_ATOMS: atom_id res chain seq x y z
N ARG A 1 -3.86 22.82 20.10
CA ARG A 1 -4.14 21.38 20.11
C ARG A 1 -3.13 20.63 20.95
N LYS A 2 -3.55 20.25 22.13
CA LYS A 2 -2.69 19.46 22.99
C LYS A 2 -2.60 18.02 22.46
N GLY A 3 -1.41 17.46 22.48
CA GLY A 3 -1.23 16.01 22.40
C GLY A 3 -1.01 15.41 21.04
N ILE A 4 -0.78 16.20 20.00
CA ILE A 4 -0.33 15.62 18.73
C ILE A 4 1.19 15.75 18.63
N GLU A 5 1.85 14.62 18.77
CA GLU A 5 3.30 14.53 18.56
C GLU A 5 3.55 13.94 17.18
N ILE A 6 4.20 14.71 16.32
CA ILE A 6 4.54 14.29 14.97
C ILE A 6 6.05 14.22 14.85
N GLU A 7 6.56 13.06 14.47
CA GLU A 7 7.96 12.85 14.15
C GLU A 7 8.08 12.44 12.68
N ILE A 8 8.86 13.17 11.90
CA ILE A 8 9.11 12.84 10.51
C ILE A 8 10.22 11.79 10.47
N LEU A 9 9.90 10.60 9.98
CA LEU A 9 10.81 9.47 9.88
C LEU A 9 11.50 9.41 8.51
N GLY A 10 10.90 9.97 7.47
CA GLY A 10 11.48 9.98 6.15
C GLY A 10 10.72 10.87 5.17
N ILE A 11 11.45 11.44 4.23
CA ILE A 11 10.93 12.21 3.10
C ILE A 11 11.58 11.64 1.85
N GLU A 12 10.78 11.39 0.80
CA GLU A 12 11.26 10.76 -0.44
C GLU A 12 12.08 9.50 -0.14
N SER A 13 11.56 8.67 0.76
CA SER A 13 12.24 7.48 1.26
C SER A 13 12.16 6.34 0.25
N LYS A 14 13.32 5.85 -0.15
CA LYS A 14 13.41 4.67 -1.03
C LYS A 14 13.26 3.42 -0.19
N LEU A 15 12.26 2.63 -0.52
CA LEU A 15 12.00 1.35 0.12
C LEU A 15 12.17 0.22 -0.88
N ASN A 16 12.62 -0.92 -0.40
CA ASN A 16 12.66 -2.15 -1.18
C ASN A 16 12.58 -3.37 -0.26
N THR A 17 12.11 -4.47 -0.82
CA THR A 17 12.15 -5.77 -0.14
C THR A 17 12.17 -6.89 -1.18
N GLU A 18 12.84 -7.98 -0.85
CA GLU A 18 12.84 -9.18 -1.66
C GLU A 18 11.84 -10.17 -1.07
N LEU A 19 11.01 -10.74 -1.93
CA LEU A 19 9.96 -11.67 -1.55
C LEU A 19 10.05 -12.93 -2.41
N VAL A 20 9.43 -13.99 -1.92
CA VAL A 20 9.39 -15.28 -2.62
C VAL A 20 7.94 -15.76 -2.60
N THR A 21 7.43 -16.21 -3.75
CA THR A 21 6.08 -16.78 -3.78
C THR A 21 6.05 -18.11 -3.04
N GLU A 22 4.94 -18.37 -2.35
CA GLU A 22 4.78 -19.62 -1.59
C GLU A 22 4.72 -20.84 -2.49
N LYS A 23 4.02 -20.76 -3.61
CA LYS A 23 3.72 -21.89 -4.47
C LYS A 23 4.93 -22.35 -5.28
N SER A 24 5.47 -21.47 -6.12
CA SER A 24 6.54 -21.83 -7.08
C SER A 24 7.91 -21.31 -6.69
N LYS A 25 8.03 -20.68 -5.52
CA LYS A 25 9.28 -20.12 -5.01
C LYS A 25 9.95 -19.14 -5.97
N ILE A 26 9.13 -18.35 -6.66
CA ILE A 26 9.61 -17.30 -7.56
C ILE A 26 10.09 -16.12 -6.70
N LYS A 27 11.33 -15.70 -6.91
CA LYS A 27 11.89 -14.53 -6.23
C LYS A 27 11.48 -13.27 -6.97
N TYR A 28 11.01 -12.26 -6.22
CA TYR A 28 10.67 -10.96 -6.80
C TYR A 28 11.02 -9.85 -5.83
N LYS A 29 11.15 -8.64 -6.36
CA LYS A 29 11.54 -7.48 -5.57
C LYS A 29 10.49 -6.39 -5.71
N LEU A 30 10.04 -5.86 -4.59
CA LEU A 30 9.28 -4.62 -4.54
C LEU A 30 10.23 -3.47 -4.25
N LYS A 31 10.05 -2.37 -4.95
CA LYS A 31 10.78 -1.13 -4.67
C LYS A 31 9.90 0.06 -5.02
N GLY A 32 10.12 1.15 -4.31
CA GLY A 32 9.39 2.38 -4.55
C GLY A 32 9.93 3.51 -3.70
N THR A 33 9.44 4.70 -3.95
CA THR A 33 9.78 5.91 -3.18
C THR A 33 8.53 6.44 -2.53
N VAL A 34 8.55 6.53 -1.21
CA VAL A 34 7.45 7.06 -0.40
C VAL A 34 7.69 8.55 -0.15
N ASP A 35 6.69 9.37 -0.44
CA ASP A 35 6.82 10.82 -0.29
C ASP A 35 7.09 11.23 1.16
N ARG A 36 6.38 10.63 2.11
CA ARG A 36 6.54 10.95 3.52
C ARG A 36 6.19 9.78 4.41
N ILE A 37 7.02 9.55 5.42
CA ILE A 37 6.76 8.60 6.51
C ILE A 37 6.85 9.39 7.81
N GLN A 38 5.82 9.29 8.64
CA GLN A 38 5.81 9.98 9.93
C GLN A 38 5.23 9.10 11.02
N SER A 39 5.62 9.36 12.26
CA SER A 39 4.95 8.85 13.45
C SER A 39 4.06 9.96 13.99
N GLU A 40 2.81 9.64 14.23
CA GLU A 40 1.85 10.55 14.84
C GLU A 40 1.28 9.87 16.07
N ASN A 41 1.66 10.33 17.25
CA ASN A 41 1.34 9.69 18.52
C ASN A 41 1.69 8.20 18.55
N GLY A 42 2.84 7.83 17.98
CA GLY A 42 3.30 6.45 17.92
C GLY A 42 2.73 5.61 16.78
N ILE A 43 1.80 6.15 15.99
CA ILE A 43 1.23 5.45 14.83
C ILE A 43 2.02 5.85 13.59
N ILE A 44 2.55 4.87 12.87
CA ILE A 44 3.29 5.11 11.64
C ILE A 44 2.30 5.38 10.51
N LYS A 45 2.49 6.50 9.81
CA LYS A 45 1.69 6.90 8.65
C LYS A 45 2.55 7.00 7.41
N ILE A 46 2.14 6.32 6.37
CA ILE A 46 2.78 6.34 5.05
C ILE A 46 1.91 7.20 4.15
N ILE A 47 2.49 8.29 3.64
CA ILE A 47 1.73 9.35 2.97
C ILE A 47 2.27 9.57 1.57
N ASP A 48 1.36 9.59 0.59
CA ASP A 48 1.63 9.96 -0.79
C ASP A 48 0.92 11.28 -1.09
N TYR A 49 1.60 12.17 -1.81
CA TYR A 49 1.03 13.46 -2.21
C TYR A 49 0.54 13.40 -3.66
N LYS A 50 -0.62 13.98 -3.90
CA LYS A 50 -1.16 14.15 -5.26
C LYS A 50 -1.35 15.63 -5.55
N THR A 51 -0.89 16.08 -6.72
CA THR A 51 -1.05 17.49 -7.17
C THR A 51 -2.46 17.77 -7.67
N GLY A 52 -3.15 16.76 -8.19
CA GLY A 52 -4.53 16.88 -8.67
C GLY A 52 -5.56 16.51 -7.63
N SER A 53 -6.83 16.57 -8.02
CA SER A 53 -7.93 16.08 -7.20
C SER A 53 -7.85 14.57 -7.01
N PHE A 54 -8.27 14.12 -5.84
CA PHE A 54 -8.33 12.69 -5.54
C PHE A 54 -9.60 12.37 -4.77
N GLN A 55 -10.23 11.26 -5.10
CA GLN A 55 -11.49 10.84 -4.49
C GLN A 55 -11.24 9.78 -3.42
N PRO A 56 -11.71 10.01 -2.17
CA PRO A 56 -11.47 9.08 -1.05
C PRO A 56 -11.93 7.65 -1.30
N TYR A 57 -13.01 7.43 -2.07
CA TYR A 57 -13.53 6.09 -2.33
C TYR A 57 -12.52 5.16 -3.03
N LYS A 58 -11.56 5.75 -3.75
CA LYS A 58 -10.51 4.97 -4.43
C LYS A 58 -9.57 4.28 -3.46
N LEU A 59 -9.56 4.70 -2.20
CA LEU A 59 -8.73 4.10 -1.15
C LEU A 59 -9.50 3.13 -0.26
N SER A 60 -10.77 2.88 -0.55
CA SER A 60 -11.58 1.95 0.23
C SER A 60 -11.78 0.65 -0.54
N PHE A 61 -11.62 -0.47 0.14
CA PHE A 61 -11.83 -1.80 -0.44
C PHE A 61 -12.31 -2.76 0.65
N LYS A 62 -12.87 -3.88 0.24
CA LYS A 62 -13.34 -4.95 1.14
C LYS A 62 -12.44 -6.17 1.03
N GLU A 63 -12.11 -6.58 -0.19
CA GLU A 63 -11.30 -7.76 -0.46
C GLU A 63 -10.04 -7.37 -1.21
N TYR A 64 -8.93 -8.04 -0.93
CA TYR A 64 -7.64 -7.73 -1.56
C TYR A 64 -7.66 -7.92 -3.08
N GLU A 65 -8.51 -8.79 -3.59
CA GLU A 65 -8.69 -9.03 -5.02
C GLU A 65 -9.16 -7.79 -5.79
N GLU A 66 -9.89 -6.88 -5.12
CA GLU A 66 -10.33 -5.61 -5.71
C GLU A 66 -9.16 -4.71 -6.12
N LEU A 67 -8.02 -4.88 -5.47
CA LEU A 67 -6.85 -4.03 -5.68
C LEU A 67 -6.18 -4.21 -7.03
N VAL A 68 -6.47 -5.31 -7.71
CA VAL A 68 -5.95 -5.58 -9.07
C VAL A 68 -6.61 -4.67 -10.12
N SER A 69 -7.75 -4.08 -9.78
CA SER A 69 -8.46 -3.14 -10.66
C SER A 69 -7.69 -1.83 -10.82
N LYS A 70 -7.70 -1.28 -12.05
CA LYS A 70 -7.12 0.03 -12.34
C LYS A 70 -7.69 1.15 -11.45
N LYS A 71 -8.95 1.01 -11.02
CA LYS A 71 -9.60 1.99 -10.14
C LYS A 71 -8.99 2.03 -8.74
N LYS A 72 -8.27 0.98 -8.34
CA LYS A 72 -7.67 0.85 -7.00
C LYS A 72 -6.14 0.87 -7.04
N LYS A 73 -5.54 1.39 -8.09
CA LYS A 73 -4.07 1.39 -8.25
C LYS A 73 -3.34 2.12 -7.14
N GLU A 74 -3.90 3.22 -6.64
CA GLU A 74 -3.28 3.98 -5.55
C GLU A 74 -3.36 3.22 -4.23
N ALA A 75 -4.48 2.54 -3.98
CA ALA A 75 -4.61 1.67 -2.81
C ALA A 75 -3.61 0.52 -2.86
N PHE A 76 -3.45 -0.09 -4.02
CA PHE A 76 -2.46 -1.15 -4.25
C PHE A 76 -1.04 -0.63 -3.98
N GLN A 77 -0.70 0.54 -4.51
CA GLN A 77 0.62 1.16 -4.32
C GLN A 77 0.91 1.43 -2.83
N LEU A 78 -0.07 1.98 -2.10
CA LEU A 78 0.08 2.26 -0.67
C LEU A 78 0.29 0.97 0.13
N LEU A 79 -0.40 -0.11 -0.22
CA LEU A 79 -0.20 -1.40 0.44
C LEU A 79 1.18 -1.99 0.15
N CYS A 80 1.69 -1.81 -1.07
CA CYS A 80 3.06 -2.19 -1.38
C CYS A 80 4.06 -1.43 -0.50
N TYR A 81 3.84 -0.13 -0.29
CA TYR A 81 4.68 0.69 0.59
C TYR A 81 4.60 0.19 2.04
N CYS A 82 3.39 -0.11 2.53
CA CYS A 82 3.21 -0.66 3.87
C CYS A 82 3.95 -1.99 4.03
N LEU A 83 3.83 -2.87 3.06
CA LEU A 83 4.50 -4.18 3.09
C LEU A 83 6.02 -4.03 3.11
N MET A 84 6.57 -3.14 2.26
CA MET A 84 8.01 -2.87 2.25
C MET A 84 8.49 -2.30 3.58
N TYR A 85 7.73 -1.36 4.15
CA TYR A 85 8.08 -0.78 5.45
C TYR A 85 8.04 -1.83 6.55
N ASP A 86 7.00 -2.66 6.59
CA ASP A 86 6.83 -3.73 7.57
C ASP A 86 7.99 -4.74 7.49
N LYS A 87 8.38 -5.14 6.28
CA LYS A 87 9.48 -6.10 6.08
C LYS A 87 10.86 -5.55 6.47
N ASN A 88 11.02 -4.23 6.43
CA ASN A 88 12.27 -3.58 6.81
C ASN A 88 12.33 -3.21 8.31
N ASN A 89 11.29 -3.51 9.06
CA ASN A 89 11.23 -3.23 10.50
C ASN A 89 10.97 -4.53 11.27
N GLU A 90 11.76 -4.76 12.30
CA GLU A 90 11.67 -5.98 13.12
C GLU A 90 10.51 -5.95 14.11
N LYS A 91 10.01 -4.76 14.45
CA LYS A 91 8.91 -4.60 15.39
C LYS A 91 7.57 -4.82 14.70
N GLN A 92 6.68 -5.54 15.35
CA GLN A 92 5.29 -5.61 14.91
C GLN A 92 4.62 -4.27 15.19
N ILE A 93 4.34 -3.55 14.11
CA ILE A 93 3.71 -2.23 14.17
C ILE A 93 2.44 -2.22 13.33
N SER A 94 1.53 -1.37 13.74
CA SER A 94 0.33 -1.09 12.94
C SER A 94 0.62 0.13 12.08
N LEU A 95 0.31 0.03 10.81
CA LEU A 95 0.56 1.07 9.82
C LEU A 95 -0.74 1.67 9.32
N ASN A 96 -0.75 2.99 9.16
CA ASN A 96 -1.78 3.70 8.43
C ASN A 96 -1.14 4.24 7.16
N ALA A 97 -1.92 4.35 6.10
CA ALA A 97 -1.45 4.93 4.85
C ALA A 97 -2.53 5.79 4.23
N GLY A 98 -2.13 6.73 3.39
CA GLY A 98 -3.11 7.58 2.74
C GLY A 98 -2.50 8.57 1.76
N ILE A 99 -3.39 9.40 1.23
CA ILE A 99 -3.07 10.41 0.23
C ILE A 99 -3.51 11.78 0.73
N ILE A 100 -2.65 12.77 0.51
CA ILE A 100 -3.00 14.18 0.66
C ILE A 100 -3.03 14.79 -0.74
N SER A 101 -4.19 15.35 -1.13
CA SER A 101 -4.35 16.04 -2.40
C SER A 101 -4.18 17.54 -2.19
N PHE A 102 -3.30 18.17 -2.96
CA PHE A 102 -3.10 19.63 -2.88
C PHE A 102 -4.30 20.41 -3.38
N LYS A 103 -5.15 19.84 -4.23
CA LYS A 103 -6.41 20.46 -4.65
C LYS A 103 -7.53 20.30 -3.62
N ASN A 104 -7.47 19.29 -2.78
CA ASN A 104 -8.49 18.97 -1.79
C ASN A 104 -7.89 18.95 -0.38
N MET A 105 -7.06 19.94 -0.05
CA MET A 105 -6.36 19.98 1.24
C MET A 105 -7.28 20.03 2.45
N ASN A 106 -8.49 20.55 2.28
CA ASN A 106 -9.50 20.57 3.34
C ASN A 106 -9.95 19.16 3.77
N LEU A 107 -9.75 18.16 2.93
CA LEU A 107 -10.03 16.77 3.29
C LEU A 107 -8.92 16.16 4.16
N GLY A 108 -7.76 16.81 4.23
CA GLY A 108 -6.61 16.30 4.95
C GLY A 108 -6.11 14.97 4.41
N LEU A 109 -5.66 14.10 5.29
CA LEU A 109 -5.21 12.76 4.90
C LEU A 109 -6.42 11.88 4.60
N MET A 110 -6.52 11.46 3.33
CA MET A 110 -7.50 10.47 2.91
C MET A 110 -6.90 9.09 3.15
N SER A 111 -7.47 8.35 4.10
CA SER A 111 -6.89 7.10 4.58
C SER A 111 -7.27 5.90 3.73
N LEU A 112 -6.29 5.03 3.53
CA LEU A 112 -6.50 3.68 3.01
C LEU A 112 -7.35 2.89 4.01
N LYS A 113 -8.45 2.27 3.54
CA LYS A 113 -9.38 1.53 4.39
C LYS A 113 -9.72 0.17 3.81
N LYS A 114 -9.55 -0.85 4.62
CA LYS A 114 -10.14 -2.17 4.35
C LYS A 114 -11.38 -2.31 5.20
N SER A 115 -12.55 -2.36 4.56
CA SER A 115 -13.85 -2.25 5.23
C SER A 115 -13.88 -0.96 6.08
N ASN A 116 -13.97 -1.04 7.40
CA ASN A 116 -13.96 0.13 8.27
C ASN A 116 -12.63 0.36 9.00
N SER A 117 -11.60 -0.44 8.70
CA SER A 117 -10.31 -0.34 9.36
C SER A 117 -9.30 0.45 8.54
N VAL A 118 -8.61 1.40 9.19
CA VAL A 118 -7.49 2.15 8.59
C VAL A 118 -6.13 1.58 9.01
N SER A 119 -6.13 0.54 9.84
CA SER A 119 -4.93 -0.04 10.44
C SER A 119 -4.54 -1.31 9.72
N PHE A 120 -3.28 -1.40 9.31
CA PHE A 120 -2.72 -2.56 8.62
C PHE A 120 -1.62 -3.17 9.47
N THR A 121 -1.91 -4.33 10.05
CA THR A 121 -0.99 -5.09 10.86
C THR A 121 -0.15 -6.03 10.00
N ASN A 122 0.85 -6.66 10.59
CA ASN A 122 1.64 -7.69 9.93
C ASN A 122 0.75 -8.79 9.32
N ASP A 123 -0.30 -9.22 10.03
CA ASP A 123 -1.23 -10.25 9.54
C ASP A 123 -1.98 -9.78 8.29
N GLU A 124 -2.49 -8.54 8.32
CA GLU A 124 -3.16 -7.96 7.15
C GLU A 124 -2.22 -7.85 5.96
N LEU A 125 -0.98 -7.45 6.18
CA LEU A 125 0.01 -7.33 5.13
C LEU A 125 0.45 -8.69 4.59
N SER A 126 0.47 -9.71 5.42
CA SER A 126 0.73 -11.08 4.98
C SER A 126 -0.36 -11.58 4.05
N THR A 127 -1.62 -11.24 4.33
CA THR A 127 -2.73 -11.57 3.45
C THR A 127 -2.63 -10.82 2.11
N PHE A 128 -2.23 -9.55 2.15
CA PHE A 128 -1.97 -8.80 0.92
C PHE A 128 -0.82 -9.44 0.11
N LYS A 129 0.22 -9.92 0.77
CA LYS A 129 1.32 -10.64 0.09
C LYS A 129 0.82 -11.85 -0.69
N GLU A 130 -0.17 -12.56 -0.16
CA GLU A 130 -0.77 -13.68 -0.90
C GLU A 130 -1.37 -13.24 -2.23
N THR A 131 -1.98 -12.07 -2.26
CA THR A 131 -2.51 -11.47 -3.51
C THR A 131 -1.37 -11.13 -4.48
N LEU A 132 -0.28 -10.54 -3.97
CA LEU A 132 0.91 -10.29 -4.78
C LEU A 132 1.49 -11.57 -5.35
N ASP A 133 1.60 -12.62 -4.54
CA ASP A 133 2.12 -13.91 -4.96
C ASP A 133 1.30 -14.49 -6.13
N LYS A 134 -0.03 -14.37 -6.06
CA LYS A 134 -0.92 -14.80 -7.15
C LYS A 134 -0.65 -14.04 -8.44
N ILE A 135 -0.44 -12.74 -8.36
CA ILE A 135 -0.12 -11.91 -9.53
C ILE A 135 1.20 -12.35 -10.16
N ILE A 136 2.22 -12.56 -9.33
CA ILE A 136 3.53 -13.00 -9.79
C ILE A 136 3.45 -14.40 -10.42
N GLU A 137 2.74 -15.33 -9.79
CA GLU A 137 2.53 -16.67 -10.31
C GLU A 137 1.85 -16.64 -11.70
N GLU A 138 0.84 -15.78 -11.87
CA GLU A 138 0.16 -15.62 -13.15
C GLU A 138 1.08 -15.08 -14.24
N ILE A 139 1.92 -14.08 -13.90
CA ILE A 139 2.87 -13.48 -14.86
C ILE A 139 3.86 -14.54 -15.36
N PHE A 140 4.30 -15.44 -14.50
CA PHE A 140 5.31 -16.45 -14.82
C PHE A 140 4.71 -17.81 -15.23
N ASP A 141 3.39 -17.93 -15.32
CA ASP A 141 2.75 -19.16 -15.74
C ASP A 141 2.71 -19.22 -17.27
N THR A 142 3.52 -20.11 -17.85
CA THR A 142 3.64 -20.30 -19.31
C THR A 142 2.41 -20.97 -19.93
N ASN A 143 1.51 -21.53 -19.10
CA ASN A 143 0.28 -22.18 -19.58
C ASN A 143 -0.89 -21.22 -19.69
N LEU A 144 -0.75 -19.97 -19.19
CA LEU A 144 -1.76 -18.95 -19.31
C LEU A 144 -1.49 -18.06 -20.52
N SER A 145 -2.52 -17.82 -21.31
CA SER A 145 -2.44 -16.82 -22.38
C SER A 145 -2.63 -15.43 -21.76
N PHE A 146 -1.81 -14.47 -22.17
CA PHE A 146 -1.99 -13.08 -21.76
C PHE A 146 -3.22 -12.52 -22.48
N SER A 147 -4.26 -12.19 -21.71
CA SER A 147 -5.41 -11.45 -22.18
C SER A 147 -5.45 -10.12 -21.47
N GLU A 148 -5.80 -9.08 -22.19
CA GLU A 148 -6.00 -7.78 -21.59
C GLU A 148 -7.27 -7.81 -20.75
N ASN A 149 -7.13 -7.58 -19.46
CA ASN A 149 -8.28 -7.51 -18.57
C ASN A 149 -8.91 -6.13 -18.70
N GLU A 150 -10.15 -6.08 -19.17
CA GLU A 150 -10.88 -4.81 -19.36
C GLU A 150 -10.99 -3.99 -18.07
N SER A 151 -10.98 -4.65 -16.91
CA SER A 151 -11.03 -3.96 -15.64
C SER A 151 -9.72 -3.19 -15.33
N LEU A 152 -8.66 -3.46 -16.06
CA LEU A 152 -7.36 -2.80 -15.91
C LEU A 152 -7.16 -1.64 -16.91
N LYS A 153 -8.11 -1.44 -17.81
CA LYS A 153 -8.06 -0.34 -18.79
C LYS A 153 -8.47 1.00 -18.18
#